data_edd272b8a58c9bf1baddac5715860505
#
_entry.id   edd272b8a58c9bf1baddac5715860505
#
_cell.length_a   1.000
_cell.length_b   1.000
_cell.length_c   1.000
_cell.angle_alpha   90.00
_cell.angle_beta   90.00
_cell.angle_gamma   90.00
#
_symmetry.space_group_name_H-M   'P 1'
#
loop_
_entity.id
_entity.type
_entity.pdbx_description
1 polymer ?
#
loop_
_entity_poly.entity_id
_entity_poly.type
_entity_poly.pdbx_seq_one_letter_code
_entity_poly.pdbx_strand_id
1 'polypeptide(L)'
;MIAYQNIATGVASSIHFLYPLAVACGMALFFRERISWQVVVAILVSLLGAVLLSAGDLNAGGRHALVGIGAACLSVVCYSTYIIGVRKTRAARIDSAALTFYVTAFGALLFGCCGLLFDGGIRLVTGWKMWLCVLGIALPATAISNITLVQAIKYIGPTTTSLFGAMEPLTAMVIGILAFGEPFTWMTAAGMVLVIAAVSWVVLNNASGSGVRQA
;
A
#
# COMPACT_ATOMS: atom_id res chain seq x y z
N MET A 1 -9.08 2.47 9.25
CA MET A 1 -9.66 2.48 10.62
C MET A 1 -10.87 1.55 10.72
N ILE A 2 -12.00 1.80 10.03
CA ILE A 2 -13.23 0.97 10.14
C ILE A 2 -12.96 -0.52 9.91
N ALA A 3 -12.15 -0.89 8.92
CA ALA A 3 -11.79 -2.29 8.67
C ALA A 3 -11.12 -2.93 9.91
N TYR A 4 -10.07 -2.30 10.44
CA TYR A 4 -9.31 -2.81 11.60
C TYR A 4 -10.10 -2.86 12.92
N GLN A 5 -11.23 -2.14 13.01
CA GLN A 5 -12.12 -2.22 14.17
C GLN A 5 -13.10 -3.40 14.10
N ASN A 6 -13.34 -3.93 12.89
CA ASN A 6 -14.40 -4.92 12.65
C ASN A 6 -13.89 -6.29 12.20
N ILE A 7 -12.64 -6.37 11.71
CA ILE A 7 -12.00 -7.63 11.29
C ILE A 7 -10.55 -7.66 11.80
N ALA A 8 -9.97 -8.85 11.86
CA ALA A 8 -8.56 -9.02 12.26
C ALA A 8 -7.63 -8.23 11.33
N THR A 9 -6.56 -7.68 11.91
CA THR A 9 -5.58 -6.84 11.20
C THR A 9 -5.00 -7.56 9.99
N GLY A 10 -4.66 -8.85 10.12
CA GLY A 10 -4.16 -9.66 9.01
C GLY A 10 -5.16 -9.81 7.87
N VAL A 11 -6.45 -9.98 8.17
CA VAL A 11 -7.51 -10.06 7.13
C VAL A 11 -7.66 -8.71 6.42
N ALA A 12 -7.72 -7.60 7.17
CA ALA A 12 -7.82 -6.26 6.61
C ALA A 12 -6.64 -5.94 5.69
N SER A 13 -5.42 -6.25 6.14
CA SER A 13 -4.18 -6.05 5.39
C SER A 13 -4.15 -6.93 4.13
N SER A 14 -4.50 -8.21 4.25
CA SER A 14 -4.55 -9.14 3.10
C SER A 14 -5.50 -8.65 2.02
N ILE A 15 -6.68 -8.14 2.39
CA ILE A 15 -7.62 -7.54 1.44
C ILE A 15 -7.02 -6.26 0.83
N HIS A 16 -6.41 -5.41 1.64
CA HIS A 16 -5.78 -4.18 1.13
C HIS A 16 -4.69 -4.48 0.11
N PHE A 17 -3.89 -5.54 0.29
CA PHE A 17 -2.86 -5.95 -0.67
C PHE A 17 -3.39 -6.47 -2.02
N LEU A 18 -4.70 -6.50 -2.22
CA LEU A 18 -5.29 -6.67 -3.56
C LEU A 18 -5.15 -5.43 -4.45
N TYR A 19 -4.71 -4.27 -3.91
CA TYR A 19 -4.60 -3.05 -4.71
C TYR A 19 -3.68 -3.15 -5.94
N PRO A 20 -2.56 -3.90 -5.97
CA PRO A 20 -1.77 -4.04 -7.18
C PRO A 20 -2.55 -4.71 -8.32
N LEU A 21 -3.38 -5.73 -7.98
CA LEU A 21 -4.26 -6.35 -8.96
C LEU A 21 -5.33 -5.36 -9.45
N ALA A 22 -5.92 -4.59 -8.54
CA ALA A 22 -6.91 -3.58 -8.91
C ALA A 22 -6.31 -2.46 -9.77
N VAL A 23 -5.07 -2.02 -9.51
CA VAL A 23 -4.32 -1.08 -10.36
C VAL A 23 -4.10 -1.67 -11.74
N ALA A 24 -3.60 -2.91 -11.82
CA ALA A 24 -3.36 -3.59 -13.08
C ALA A 24 -4.64 -3.72 -13.90
N CYS A 25 -5.73 -4.21 -13.29
CA CYS A 25 -7.04 -4.29 -13.93
C CYS A 25 -7.55 -2.91 -14.39
N GLY A 26 -7.43 -1.88 -13.56
CA GLY A 26 -7.82 -0.52 -13.91
C GLY A 26 -7.04 0.04 -15.10
N MET A 27 -5.73 -0.19 -15.14
CA MET A 27 -4.89 0.24 -16.26
C MET A 27 -5.23 -0.51 -17.56
N ALA A 28 -5.51 -1.81 -17.49
CA ALA A 28 -5.93 -2.59 -18.66
C ALA A 28 -7.31 -2.17 -19.18
N LEU A 29 -8.31 -2.07 -18.27
CA LEU A 29 -9.71 -1.83 -18.66
C LEU A 29 -9.96 -0.40 -19.13
N PHE A 30 -9.48 0.61 -18.38
CA PHE A 30 -9.78 2.01 -18.65
C PHE A 30 -8.78 2.69 -19.59
N PHE A 31 -7.53 2.25 -19.56
CA PHE A 31 -6.45 2.88 -20.34
C PHE A 31 -5.88 1.99 -21.44
N ARG A 32 -6.44 0.77 -21.63
CA ARG A 32 -6.02 -0.21 -22.63
C ARG A 32 -4.51 -0.49 -22.62
N GLU A 33 -3.91 -0.41 -21.44
CA GLU A 33 -2.50 -0.71 -21.25
C GLU A 33 -2.30 -2.22 -21.35
N ARG A 34 -1.36 -2.65 -22.20
CA ARG A 34 -1.03 -4.08 -22.32
C ARG A 34 -0.19 -4.49 -21.11
N ILE A 35 -0.80 -5.24 -20.21
CA ILE A 35 -0.09 -5.81 -19.07
C ILE A 35 0.52 -7.12 -19.52
N SER A 36 1.84 -7.24 -19.32
CA SER A 36 2.54 -8.50 -19.55
C SER A 36 1.99 -9.59 -18.63
N TRP A 37 1.80 -10.80 -19.15
CA TRP A 37 1.37 -11.94 -18.33
C TRP A 37 2.31 -12.20 -17.15
N GLN A 38 3.60 -11.88 -17.31
CA GLN A 38 4.62 -11.97 -16.27
C GLN A 38 4.30 -11.06 -15.07
N VAL A 39 3.84 -9.83 -15.33
CA VAL A 39 3.41 -8.89 -14.28
C VAL A 39 2.17 -9.41 -13.56
N VAL A 40 1.22 -10.00 -14.29
CA VAL A 40 0.02 -10.60 -13.67
C VAL A 40 0.40 -11.76 -12.74
N VAL A 41 1.27 -12.66 -13.19
CA VAL A 41 1.75 -13.77 -12.35
C VAL A 41 2.50 -13.24 -11.13
N ALA A 42 3.38 -12.26 -11.30
CA ALA A 42 4.12 -11.66 -10.18
C ALA A 42 3.17 -11.01 -9.16
N ILE A 43 2.11 -10.32 -9.60
CA ILE A 43 1.09 -9.77 -8.70
C ILE A 43 0.39 -10.88 -7.92
N LEU A 44 -0.01 -11.97 -8.58
CA LEU A 44 -0.68 -13.09 -7.92
C LEU A 44 0.24 -13.80 -6.91
N VAL A 45 1.52 -13.99 -7.26
CA VAL A 45 2.51 -14.60 -6.38
C VAL A 45 2.82 -13.69 -5.18
N SER A 46 2.98 -12.38 -5.41
CA SER A 46 3.21 -11.43 -4.31
C SER A 46 2.00 -11.30 -3.38
N LEU A 47 0.79 -11.39 -3.94
CA LEU A 47 -0.44 -11.40 -3.15
C LEU A 47 -0.53 -12.64 -2.26
N LEU A 48 -0.20 -13.81 -2.81
CA LEU A 48 -0.14 -15.06 -2.02
C LEU A 48 0.90 -14.93 -0.89
N GLY A 49 2.06 -14.37 -1.19
CA GLY A 49 3.09 -14.08 -0.19
C GLY A 49 2.61 -13.14 0.90
N ALA A 50 1.92 -12.06 0.55
CA ALA A 50 1.35 -11.12 1.51
C ALA A 50 0.28 -11.76 2.41
N VAL A 51 -0.58 -12.60 1.84
CA VAL A 51 -1.58 -13.38 2.62
C VAL A 51 -0.89 -14.33 3.60
N LEU A 52 0.17 -15.02 3.20
CA LEU A 52 0.94 -15.89 4.09
C LEU A 52 1.63 -15.12 5.22
N LEU A 53 2.18 -13.93 4.94
CA LEU A 53 2.75 -13.06 5.97
C LEU A 53 1.71 -12.59 6.99
N SER A 54 0.47 -12.40 6.57
CA SER A 54 -0.64 -11.97 7.42
C SER A 54 -1.42 -13.13 8.07
N ALA A 55 -1.07 -14.40 7.77
CA ALA A 55 -1.87 -15.58 8.15
C ALA A 55 -1.93 -15.81 9.67
N GLY A 56 -0.96 -15.31 10.44
CA GLY A 56 -0.98 -15.39 11.91
C GLY A 56 -2.19 -14.73 12.57
N ASP A 57 -2.79 -13.75 11.91
CA ASP A 57 -3.88 -12.91 12.43
C ASP A 57 -5.27 -13.25 11.84
N LEU A 58 -5.40 -14.35 11.09
CA LEU A 58 -6.64 -14.67 10.36
C LEU A 58 -7.83 -15.11 11.25
N ASN A 59 -7.60 -15.25 12.55
CA ASN A 59 -8.60 -15.79 13.49
C ASN A 59 -9.43 -14.68 14.14
N ALA A 60 -10.37 -14.04 13.44
CA ALA A 60 -11.57 -13.47 14.08
C ALA A 60 -12.53 -12.84 13.07
N GLY A 61 -13.60 -13.52 12.73
CA GLY A 61 -14.81 -12.87 12.23
C GLY A 61 -15.53 -12.18 13.39
N GLY A 62 -15.47 -10.85 13.48
CA GLY A 62 -16.24 -10.07 14.44
C GLY A 62 -17.71 -9.94 14.02
N ARG A 63 -18.55 -9.45 14.93
CA ARG A 63 -20.00 -9.25 14.76
C ARG A 63 -20.37 -8.38 13.54
N HIS A 64 -19.44 -7.60 13.03
CA HIS A 64 -19.57 -6.71 11.86
C HIS A 64 -18.55 -7.01 10.76
N ALA A 65 -18.20 -8.29 10.57
CA ALA A 65 -17.20 -8.71 9.58
C ALA A 65 -17.49 -8.18 8.17
N LEU A 66 -18.75 -8.15 7.76
CA LEU A 66 -19.16 -7.60 6.44
C LEU A 66 -18.82 -6.12 6.30
N VAL A 67 -19.00 -5.32 7.36
CA VAL A 67 -18.65 -3.90 7.36
C VAL A 67 -17.13 -3.73 7.24
N GLY A 68 -16.37 -4.53 7.98
CA GLY A 68 -14.91 -4.53 7.93
C GLY A 68 -14.38 -4.91 6.54
N ILE A 69 -14.90 -5.98 5.95
CA ILE A 69 -14.55 -6.44 4.60
C ILE A 69 -14.93 -5.37 3.56
N GLY A 70 -16.13 -4.82 3.63
CA GLY A 70 -16.58 -3.74 2.74
C GLY A 70 -15.69 -2.50 2.81
N ALA A 71 -15.30 -2.09 4.01
CA ALA A 71 -14.39 -0.96 4.22
C ALA A 71 -12.97 -1.26 3.67
N ALA A 72 -12.47 -2.48 3.83
CA ALA A 72 -11.19 -2.91 3.26
C ALA A 72 -11.23 -2.92 1.73
N CYS A 73 -12.28 -3.47 1.12
CA CYS A 73 -12.48 -3.44 -0.33
C CYS A 73 -12.58 -2.01 -0.87
N LEU A 74 -13.30 -1.13 -0.19
CA LEU A 74 -13.39 0.28 -0.57
C LEU A 74 -12.01 0.95 -0.51
N SER A 75 -11.17 0.63 0.48
CA SER A 75 -9.81 1.16 0.56
C SER A 75 -8.95 0.74 -0.63
N VAL A 76 -9.10 -0.50 -1.13
CA VAL A 76 -8.44 -1.00 -2.35
C VAL A 76 -8.84 -0.16 -3.56
N VAL A 77 -10.13 0.09 -3.75
CA VAL A 77 -10.63 0.89 -4.88
C VAL A 77 -10.11 2.33 -4.79
N CYS A 78 -10.22 2.96 -3.62
CA CYS A 78 -9.75 4.34 -3.41
C CYS A 78 -8.24 4.46 -3.66
N TYR A 79 -7.44 3.55 -3.11
CA TYR A 79 -5.99 3.59 -3.24
C TYR A 79 -5.55 3.31 -4.68
N SER A 80 -6.17 2.34 -5.35
CA SER A 80 -5.92 2.05 -6.76
C SER A 80 -6.27 3.24 -7.67
N THR A 81 -7.40 3.89 -7.41
CA THR A 81 -7.83 5.09 -8.13
C THR A 81 -6.84 6.24 -7.92
N TYR A 82 -6.32 6.42 -6.70
CA TYR A 82 -5.29 7.40 -6.41
C TYR A 82 -4.02 7.13 -7.23
N ILE A 83 -3.48 5.90 -7.19
CA ILE A 83 -2.26 5.51 -7.91
C ILE A 83 -2.41 5.74 -9.43
N ILE A 84 -3.53 5.32 -10.01
CA ILE A 84 -3.83 5.53 -11.44
C ILE A 84 -3.99 7.02 -11.73
N GLY A 85 -4.71 7.74 -10.88
CA GLY A 85 -4.98 9.17 -11.02
C GLY A 85 -3.72 10.01 -11.05
N VAL A 86 -2.73 9.72 -10.20
CA VAL A 86 -1.42 10.42 -10.19
C VAL A 86 -0.75 10.38 -11.58
N ARG A 87 -0.84 9.26 -12.30
CA ARG A 87 -0.20 9.10 -13.62
C ARG A 87 -1.05 9.60 -14.77
N LYS A 88 -2.35 9.38 -14.72
CA LYS A 88 -3.26 9.54 -15.88
C LYS A 88 -4.03 10.86 -15.88
N THR A 89 -3.89 11.69 -14.85
CA THR A 89 -4.54 13.00 -14.78
C THR A 89 -3.51 14.15 -14.86
N ARG A 90 -4.02 15.39 -14.75
CA ARG A 90 -3.16 16.59 -14.65
C ARG A 90 -2.20 16.54 -13.45
N ALA A 91 -2.47 15.72 -12.45
CA ALA A 91 -1.59 15.49 -11.31
C ALA A 91 -0.18 15.01 -11.71
N ALA A 92 -0.04 14.32 -12.85
CA ALA A 92 1.26 13.91 -13.40
C ALA A 92 2.20 15.10 -13.69
N ARG A 93 1.65 16.29 -13.95
CA ARG A 93 2.40 17.51 -14.29
C ARG A 93 2.77 18.36 -13.07
N ILE A 94 2.15 18.09 -11.91
CA ILE A 94 2.41 18.82 -10.66
C ILE A 94 3.69 18.26 -10.05
N ASP A 95 4.51 19.10 -9.43
CA ASP A 95 5.66 18.63 -8.65
C ASP A 95 5.22 17.61 -7.58
N SER A 96 6.06 16.58 -7.35
CA SER A 96 5.68 15.47 -6.46
C SER A 96 5.53 15.90 -5.01
N ALA A 97 6.37 16.84 -4.55
CA ALA A 97 6.27 17.39 -3.19
C ALA A 97 5.02 18.27 -3.06
N ALA A 98 4.73 19.09 -4.06
CA ALA A 98 3.53 19.92 -4.08
C ALA A 98 2.25 19.06 -4.11
N LEU A 99 2.22 18.02 -4.95
CA LEU A 99 1.08 17.10 -5.00
C LEU A 99 0.86 16.40 -3.65
N THR A 100 1.94 15.90 -3.05
CA THR A 100 1.88 15.27 -1.72
C THR A 100 1.37 16.25 -0.67
N PHE A 101 1.86 17.50 -0.68
CA PHE A 101 1.39 18.54 0.23
C PHE A 101 -0.13 18.76 0.11
N TYR A 102 -0.65 18.96 -1.10
CA TYR A 102 -2.09 19.16 -1.30
C TYR A 102 -2.92 17.95 -0.88
N VAL A 103 -2.49 16.74 -1.21
CA VAL A 103 -3.20 15.51 -0.84
C VAL A 103 -3.23 15.32 0.67
N THR A 104 -2.09 15.50 1.34
CA THR A 104 -2.02 15.35 2.81
C THR A 104 -2.73 16.49 3.55
N ALA A 105 -2.65 17.74 3.06
CA ALA A 105 -3.37 18.87 3.63
C ALA A 105 -4.88 18.70 3.51
N PHE A 106 -5.37 18.27 2.35
CA PHE A 106 -6.80 17.97 2.16
C PHE A 106 -7.25 16.81 3.04
N GLY A 107 -6.43 15.75 3.14
CA GLY A 107 -6.68 14.63 4.04
C GLY A 107 -6.76 15.06 5.51
N ALA A 108 -5.81 15.89 5.96
CA ALA A 108 -5.80 16.43 7.32
C ALA A 108 -7.04 17.28 7.63
N LEU A 109 -7.45 18.11 6.66
CA LEU A 109 -8.68 18.91 6.75
C LEU A 109 -9.92 18.02 6.88
N LEU A 110 -10.02 17.02 6.03
CA LEU A 110 -11.15 16.08 6.02
C LEU A 110 -11.23 15.29 7.31
N PHE A 111 -10.11 14.73 7.79
CA PHE A 111 -10.07 14.02 9.07
C PHE A 111 -10.33 14.95 10.25
N GLY A 112 -9.82 16.19 10.21
CA GLY A 112 -10.12 17.20 11.23
C GLY A 112 -11.61 17.52 11.31
N CYS A 113 -12.27 17.75 10.16
CA CYS A 113 -13.71 17.96 10.10
C CYS A 113 -14.48 16.74 10.61
N CYS A 114 -14.11 15.52 10.20
CA CYS A 114 -14.75 14.30 10.70
C CYS A 114 -14.58 14.15 12.22
N GLY A 115 -13.39 14.38 12.76
CA GLY A 115 -13.15 14.31 14.21
C GLY A 115 -13.98 15.32 15.01
N LEU A 116 -14.16 16.52 14.47
CA LEU A 116 -15.00 17.55 15.10
C LEU A 116 -16.49 17.18 15.06
N LEU A 117 -16.96 16.61 13.93
CA LEU A 117 -18.38 16.34 13.72
C LEU A 117 -18.87 15.03 14.35
N PHE A 118 -18.03 13.99 14.34
CA PHE A 118 -18.45 12.63 14.71
C PHE A 118 -17.80 12.10 15.99
N ASP A 119 -16.57 12.54 16.32
CA ASP A 119 -15.81 12.01 17.49
C ASP A 119 -15.84 12.95 18.71
N GLY A 120 -16.63 14.03 18.67
CA GLY A 120 -16.77 14.96 19.78
C GLY A 120 -15.58 15.86 20.02
N GLY A 121 -14.65 15.96 19.07
CA GLY A 121 -13.50 16.87 19.10
C GLY A 121 -12.15 16.21 18.84
N ILE A 122 -11.14 17.05 18.61
CA ILE A 122 -9.77 16.60 18.38
C ILE A 122 -9.04 16.51 19.71
N ARG A 123 -8.60 15.31 20.10
CA ARG A 123 -7.75 15.13 21.28
C ARG A 123 -6.33 15.59 20.98
N LEU A 124 -5.91 16.66 21.62
CA LEU A 124 -4.54 17.16 21.50
C LEU A 124 -3.56 16.22 22.21
N VAL A 125 -2.48 15.93 21.53
CA VAL A 125 -1.38 15.14 22.07
C VAL A 125 -0.63 15.97 23.10
N THR A 126 -0.48 15.47 24.32
CA THR A 126 0.24 16.11 25.41
C THR A 126 1.54 15.39 25.71
N GLY A 127 2.65 16.13 25.77
CA GLY A 127 3.97 15.61 26.11
C GLY A 127 4.93 15.49 24.91
N TRP A 128 6.19 15.83 25.17
CA TRP A 128 7.23 15.91 24.13
C TRP A 128 7.52 14.56 23.44
N LYS A 129 7.46 13.44 24.19
CA LYS A 129 7.67 12.08 23.64
C LYS A 129 6.61 11.72 22.61
N MET A 130 5.36 12.05 22.88
CA MET A 130 4.27 11.82 21.91
C MET A 130 4.43 12.70 20.66
N TRP A 131 4.87 13.94 20.81
CA TRP A 131 5.18 14.80 19.67
C TRP A 131 6.33 14.26 18.82
N LEU A 132 7.37 13.67 19.43
CA LEU A 132 8.42 12.98 18.66
C LEU A 132 7.88 11.79 17.87
N CYS A 133 6.99 10.98 18.45
CA CYS A 133 6.32 9.89 17.72
C CYS A 133 5.48 10.42 16.56
N VAL A 134 4.69 11.48 16.78
CA VAL A 134 3.89 12.11 15.73
C VAL A 134 4.77 12.64 14.60
N LEU A 135 5.85 13.33 14.90
CA LEU A 135 6.81 13.83 13.91
C LEU A 135 7.50 12.68 13.17
N GLY A 136 7.88 11.61 13.87
CA GLY A 136 8.46 10.41 13.28
C GLY A 136 7.52 9.70 12.29
N ILE A 137 6.20 9.74 12.53
CA ILE A 137 5.21 9.22 11.59
C ILE A 137 4.93 10.23 10.48
N ALA A 138 4.79 11.51 10.80
CA ALA A 138 4.40 12.54 9.84
C ALA A 138 5.50 12.81 8.78
N LEU A 139 6.76 12.89 9.18
CA LEU A 139 7.85 13.25 8.27
C LEU A 139 8.34 12.05 7.45
N PRO A 140 9.00 11.01 8.02
CA PRO A 140 9.52 9.90 7.22
C PRO A 140 8.41 9.00 6.68
N ALA A 141 7.49 8.56 7.51
CA ALA A 141 6.50 7.56 7.11
C ALA A 141 5.35 8.14 6.25
N THR A 142 5.07 9.43 6.33
CA THR A 142 4.00 10.05 5.52
C THR A 142 4.57 10.95 4.43
N ALA A 143 5.32 12.00 4.77
CA ALA A 143 5.75 12.99 3.78
C ALA A 143 6.77 12.39 2.79
N ILE A 144 7.88 11.84 3.28
CA ILE A 144 8.94 11.28 2.42
C ILE A 144 8.41 10.08 1.63
N SER A 145 7.71 9.16 2.28
CA SER A 145 7.13 7.98 1.65
C SER A 145 6.16 8.35 0.52
N ASN A 146 5.24 9.28 0.74
CA ASN A 146 4.29 9.70 -0.30
C ASN A 146 4.96 10.45 -1.45
N ILE A 147 5.95 11.32 -1.19
CA ILE A 147 6.71 11.98 -2.25
C ILE A 147 7.41 10.92 -3.12
N THR A 148 8.07 9.95 -2.49
CA THR A 148 8.76 8.86 -3.19
C THR A 148 7.78 7.99 -3.98
N LEU A 149 6.61 7.66 -3.40
CA LEU A 149 5.55 6.93 -4.08
C LEU A 149 5.06 7.67 -5.32
N VAL A 150 4.76 8.97 -5.21
CA VAL A 150 4.32 9.80 -6.35
C VAL A 150 5.39 9.86 -7.42
N GLN A 151 6.67 9.98 -7.06
CA GLN A 151 7.78 9.93 -8.01
C GLN A 151 7.86 8.56 -8.70
N ALA A 152 7.80 7.47 -7.95
CA ALA A 152 7.81 6.13 -8.50
C ALA A 152 6.67 5.92 -9.52
N ILE A 153 5.44 6.33 -9.19
CA ILE A 153 4.29 6.26 -10.11
C ILE A 153 4.56 7.03 -11.41
N LYS A 154 5.21 8.19 -11.33
CA LYS A 154 5.52 9.01 -12.50
C LYS A 154 6.63 8.42 -13.37
N TYR A 155 7.67 7.82 -12.77
CA TYR A 155 8.82 7.31 -13.49
C TYR A 155 8.62 5.89 -14.03
N ILE A 156 8.18 4.96 -13.19
CA ILE A 156 8.06 3.53 -13.55
C ILE A 156 6.63 3.07 -13.81
N GLY A 157 5.66 3.97 -13.62
CA GLY A 157 4.24 3.71 -13.88
C GLY A 157 3.47 3.07 -12.72
N PRO A 158 2.12 3.13 -12.79
CA PRO A 158 1.24 2.69 -11.69
C PRO A 158 1.35 1.20 -11.38
N THR A 159 1.32 0.36 -12.41
CA THR A 159 1.34 -1.11 -12.27
C THR A 159 2.63 -1.61 -11.64
N THR A 160 3.80 -1.13 -12.09
CA THR A 160 5.09 -1.51 -11.53
C THR A 160 5.25 -0.98 -10.10
N THR A 161 4.87 0.28 -9.86
CA THR A 161 4.93 0.88 -8.51
C THR A 161 4.06 0.11 -7.52
N SER A 162 2.85 -0.27 -7.92
CA SER A 162 1.94 -1.02 -7.05
C SER A 162 2.48 -2.42 -6.70
N LEU A 163 3.20 -3.06 -7.63
CA LEU A 163 3.86 -4.33 -7.36
C LEU A 163 4.97 -4.18 -6.31
N PHE A 164 5.77 -3.08 -6.38
CA PHE A 164 6.77 -2.80 -5.34
C PHE A 164 6.15 -2.57 -3.96
N GLY A 165 4.88 -2.18 -3.90
CA GLY A 165 4.14 -2.10 -2.64
C GLY A 165 4.05 -3.43 -1.88
N ALA A 166 4.22 -4.58 -2.54
CA ALA A 166 4.33 -5.88 -1.88
C ALA A 166 5.57 -5.99 -0.96
N MET A 167 6.55 -5.09 -1.09
CA MET A 167 7.69 -4.98 -0.16
C MET A 167 7.26 -4.43 1.22
N GLU A 168 6.10 -3.78 1.30
CA GLU A 168 5.57 -3.21 2.55
C GLU A 168 5.34 -4.29 3.63
N PRO A 169 4.54 -5.37 3.38
CA PRO A 169 4.36 -6.43 4.37
C PRO A 169 5.66 -7.18 4.66
N LEU A 170 6.55 -7.30 3.67
CA LEU A 170 7.87 -7.91 3.89
C LEU A 170 8.69 -7.08 4.89
N THR A 171 8.76 -5.77 4.69
CA THR A 171 9.49 -4.86 5.58
C THR A 171 8.87 -4.84 6.98
N ALA A 172 7.55 -4.79 7.07
CA ALA A 172 6.84 -4.84 8.35
C ALA A 172 7.16 -6.13 9.12
N MET A 173 7.18 -7.28 8.45
CA MET A 173 7.51 -8.56 9.07
C MET A 173 8.97 -8.63 9.53
N VAL A 174 9.92 -8.15 8.73
CA VAL A 174 11.33 -8.09 9.13
C VAL A 174 11.50 -7.23 10.39
N ILE A 175 10.85 -6.07 10.45
CA ILE A 175 10.88 -5.21 11.63
C ILE A 175 10.20 -5.90 12.81
N GLY A 176 9.05 -6.57 12.60
CA GLY A 176 8.34 -7.35 13.61
C GLY A 176 9.24 -8.37 14.29
N ILE A 177 9.96 -9.16 13.50
CA ILE A 177 10.90 -10.17 14.01
C ILE A 177 12.08 -9.53 14.75
N LEU A 178 12.73 -8.53 14.14
CA LEU A 178 13.98 -7.96 14.67
C LEU A 178 13.75 -7.01 15.86
N ALA A 179 12.70 -6.19 15.82
CA ALA A 179 12.46 -5.17 16.83
C ALA A 179 11.47 -5.61 17.91
N PHE A 180 10.49 -6.45 17.57
CA PHE A 180 9.43 -6.86 18.48
C PHE A 180 9.52 -8.33 18.89
N GLY A 181 10.47 -9.11 18.34
CA GLY A 181 10.68 -10.51 18.69
C GLY A 181 9.53 -11.42 18.22
N GLU A 182 8.84 -11.06 17.15
CA GLU A 182 7.76 -11.88 16.59
C GLU A 182 8.28 -13.25 16.14
N PRO A 183 7.50 -14.33 16.30
CA PRO A 183 7.96 -15.67 15.95
C PRO A 183 8.15 -15.82 14.44
N PHE A 184 9.35 -16.28 14.03
CA PHE A 184 9.62 -16.64 12.65
C PHE A 184 9.04 -18.02 12.34
N THR A 185 7.95 -18.05 11.57
CA THR A 185 7.25 -19.28 11.20
C THR A 185 7.57 -19.70 9.76
N TRP A 186 7.24 -20.95 9.42
CA TRP A 186 7.34 -21.44 8.03
C TRP A 186 6.46 -20.63 7.06
N MET A 187 5.29 -20.18 7.51
CA MET A 187 4.41 -19.33 6.71
C MET A 187 5.06 -17.97 6.44
N THR A 188 5.70 -17.40 7.46
CA THR A 188 6.47 -16.15 7.33
C THR A 188 7.61 -16.33 6.33
N ALA A 189 8.41 -17.39 6.46
CA ALA A 189 9.52 -17.69 5.54
C ALA A 189 9.01 -17.86 4.08
N ALA A 190 7.96 -18.65 3.88
CA ALA A 190 7.37 -18.88 2.57
C ALA A 190 6.83 -17.59 1.95
N GLY A 191 6.10 -16.77 2.74
CA GLY A 191 5.59 -15.48 2.30
C GLY A 191 6.69 -14.52 1.87
N MET A 192 7.77 -14.41 2.66
CA MET A 192 8.94 -13.59 2.32
C MET A 192 9.59 -14.02 0.99
N VAL A 193 9.82 -15.32 0.82
CA VAL A 193 10.41 -15.87 -0.42
C VAL A 193 9.53 -15.56 -1.63
N LEU A 194 8.22 -15.76 -1.53
CA LEU A 194 7.29 -15.48 -2.63
C LEU A 194 7.28 -14.00 -3.03
N VAL A 195 7.24 -13.09 -2.06
CA VAL A 195 7.26 -11.64 -2.34
C VAL A 195 8.58 -11.24 -3.01
N ILE A 196 9.72 -11.67 -2.45
CA ILE A 196 11.05 -11.35 -3.02
C ILE A 196 11.16 -11.91 -4.44
N ALA A 197 10.78 -13.16 -4.66
CA ALA A 197 10.86 -13.80 -5.97
C ALA A 197 9.97 -13.07 -7.00
N ALA A 198 8.73 -12.70 -6.64
CA ALA A 198 7.81 -12.01 -7.53
C ALA A 198 8.35 -10.63 -7.94
N VAL A 199 8.83 -9.84 -6.98
CA VAL A 199 9.38 -8.49 -7.25
C VAL A 199 10.66 -8.60 -8.07
N SER A 200 11.57 -9.50 -7.70
CA SER A 200 12.84 -9.71 -8.41
C SER A 200 12.61 -10.14 -9.86
N TRP A 201 11.65 -11.02 -10.11
CA TRP A 201 11.28 -11.45 -11.46
C TRP A 201 10.91 -10.26 -12.37
N VAL A 202 10.06 -9.36 -11.88
CA VAL A 202 9.62 -8.20 -12.68
C VAL A 202 10.77 -7.22 -12.90
N VAL A 203 11.60 -6.98 -11.88
CA VAL A 203 12.77 -6.09 -12.00
C VAL A 203 13.74 -6.60 -13.07
N LEU A 204 14.09 -7.89 -13.01
CA LEU A 204 15.04 -8.49 -13.94
C LEU A 204 14.50 -8.49 -15.39
N ASN A 205 13.22 -8.83 -15.58
CA ASN A 205 12.62 -8.83 -16.91
C ASN A 205 12.46 -7.42 -17.50
N ASN A 206 12.14 -6.41 -16.69
CA ASN A 206 12.07 -5.02 -17.16
C ASN A 206 13.47 -4.46 -17.50
N ALA A 207 14.50 -4.85 -16.76
CA ALA A 207 15.88 -4.48 -17.06
C ALA A 207 16.35 -5.09 -18.40
N SER A 208 15.98 -6.33 -18.69
CA SER A 208 16.30 -7.01 -19.95
C SER A 208 15.55 -6.43 -21.16
N GLY A 209 14.33 -5.91 -20.96
CA GLY A 209 13.51 -5.31 -22.03
C GLY A 209 13.92 -3.89 -22.41
N SER A 210 14.57 -3.15 -21.51
CA SER A 210 15.04 -1.79 -21.78
C SER A 210 16.33 -1.74 -22.58
N GLY A 211 17.14 -2.79 -22.54
CA GLY A 211 18.38 -2.90 -23.32
C GLY A 211 18.18 -3.08 -24.83
N VAL A 212 17.01 -3.54 -25.27
CA VAL A 212 16.72 -3.81 -26.70
C VAL A 212 16.09 -2.60 -27.42
N ARG A 213 15.67 -1.56 -26.70
CA ARG A 213 15.05 -0.35 -27.31
C ARG A 213 16.00 0.84 -27.53
N GLN A 214 17.29 0.70 -27.25
CA GLN A 214 18.31 1.74 -27.47
C GLN A 214 19.37 1.36 -28.51
N ALA A 215 19.12 0.33 -29.33
CA ALA A 215 19.96 -0.03 -30.50
C ALA A 215 19.25 0.25 -31.81
#